data_bd06c70f1475cc01b99ab4438eb05a5c
#
_entry.id   bd06c70f1475cc01b99ab4438eb05a5c
#
_cell.length_a   1.000
_cell.length_b   1.000
_cell.length_c   1.000
_cell.angle_alpha   90.00
_cell.angle_beta   90.00
_cell.angle_gamma   90.00
#
_symmetry.space_group_name_H-M   'P 1'
#
loop_
_entity.id
_entity.type
_entity.pdbx_description
1 polymer ?
#
loop_
_entity_poly.entity_id
_entity_poly.type
_entity_poly.pdbx_seq_one_letter_code
_entity_poly.pdbx_strand_id
1 'polypeptide(L)'
;MSKTIEQLIESLDTIPFLFVGSGLSRRYYNLPDWIGLLKVMAAKLNKDSFAYRSYEDRASFENSPYGINPKIASLIEEDFNKEWFRNPEIRSLDEAYIEKVENGCSPFKAELSYYLKQKSVLCPDLKDEVTLLNNIAKKSIAGIITTNYDL
;
A
#
# COMPACT_ATOMS: atom_id res chain seq x y z
N MET A 1 -16.48 -27.08 19.44
CA MET A 1 -15.33 -26.49 20.17
C MET A 1 -14.43 -25.77 19.17
N SER A 2 -14.15 -24.51 19.40
CA SER A 2 -13.20 -23.76 18.57
C SER A 2 -11.79 -24.23 18.92
N LYS A 3 -11.01 -24.69 17.92
CA LYS A 3 -9.59 -25.01 18.13
C LYS A 3 -8.82 -23.71 18.40
N THR A 4 -7.86 -23.76 19.32
CA THR A 4 -6.91 -22.65 19.49
C THR A 4 -5.97 -22.56 18.28
N ILE A 5 -5.33 -21.41 18.06
CA ILE A 5 -4.35 -21.22 16.97
C ILE A 5 -3.21 -22.25 17.10
N GLU A 6 -2.77 -22.55 18.32
CA GLU A 6 -1.74 -23.57 18.58
C GLU A 6 -2.18 -24.95 18.15
N GLN A 7 -3.40 -25.37 18.52
CA GLN A 7 -3.97 -26.66 18.10
C GLN A 7 -4.17 -26.76 16.57
N LEU A 8 -4.44 -25.64 15.90
CA LEU A 8 -4.51 -25.59 14.44
C LEU A 8 -3.12 -25.80 13.84
N ILE A 9 -2.10 -25.09 14.33
CA ILE A 9 -0.73 -25.21 13.86
C ILE A 9 -0.19 -26.63 14.07
N GLU A 10 -0.40 -27.23 15.23
CA GLU A 10 -0.01 -28.62 15.54
C GLU A 10 -0.71 -29.67 14.67
N SER A 11 -1.88 -29.33 14.11
CA SER A 11 -2.62 -30.22 13.22
C SER A 11 -2.21 -30.13 11.74
N LEU A 12 -1.24 -29.29 11.39
CA LEU A 12 -0.75 -29.14 10.03
C LEU A 12 0.36 -30.16 9.73
N ASP A 13 0.17 -30.96 8.69
CA ASP A 13 1.19 -31.91 8.22
C ASP A 13 2.37 -31.24 7.52
N THR A 14 2.23 -29.95 7.16
CA THR A 14 3.24 -29.15 6.49
C THR A 14 3.31 -27.75 7.10
N ILE A 15 4.48 -27.12 7.04
CA ILE A 15 4.66 -25.73 7.50
C ILE A 15 3.88 -24.81 6.53
N PRO A 16 2.88 -24.05 7.01
CA PRO A 16 2.04 -23.22 6.17
C PRO A 16 2.74 -21.93 5.70
N PHE A 17 2.29 -21.43 4.57
CA PHE A 17 2.52 -20.03 4.19
C PHE A 17 1.42 -19.12 4.74
N LEU A 18 1.81 -17.92 5.21
CA LEU A 18 0.87 -16.91 5.62
C LEU A 18 0.55 -16.00 4.41
N PHE A 19 -0.72 -15.95 4.03
CA PHE A 19 -1.18 -14.99 3.04
C PHE A 19 -1.65 -13.71 3.73
N VAL A 20 -0.97 -12.58 3.42
CA VAL A 20 -1.18 -11.28 4.07
C VAL A 20 -1.73 -10.28 3.07
N GLY A 21 -2.90 -9.74 3.38
CA GLY A 21 -3.53 -8.65 2.63
C GLY A 21 -3.47 -7.31 3.38
N SER A 22 -3.97 -6.26 2.77
CA SER A 22 -3.96 -4.87 3.29
C SER A 22 -4.62 -4.68 4.67
N GLY A 23 -5.36 -5.67 5.16
CA GLY A 23 -5.94 -5.65 6.51
C GLY A 23 -4.90 -5.54 7.62
N LEU A 24 -3.72 -6.16 7.47
CA LEU A 24 -2.61 -6.06 8.41
C LEU A 24 -2.05 -4.65 8.46
N SER A 25 -1.78 -4.06 7.31
CA SER A 25 -1.27 -2.69 7.19
C SER A 25 -2.24 -1.67 7.77
N ARG A 26 -3.54 -1.84 7.53
CA ARG A 26 -4.59 -1.00 8.12
C ARG A 26 -4.64 -1.14 9.63
N ARG A 27 -4.59 -2.38 10.16
CA ARG A 27 -4.70 -2.65 11.59
C ARG A 27 -3.49 -2.12 12.37
N TYR A 28 -2.29 -2.48 11.92
CA TYR A 28 -1.08 -2.22 12.72
C TYR A 28 -0.44 -0.86 12.45
N TYR A 29 -0.59 -0.32 11.26
CA TYR A 29 0.05 0.93 10.83
C TYR A 29 -0.93 2.02 10.45
N ASN A 30 -2.24 1.76 10.57
CA ASN A 30 -3.28 2.70 10.16
C ASN A 30 -3.10 3.23 8.73
N LEU A 31 -2.52 2.43 7.87
CA LEU A 31 -2.35 2.76 6.46
C LEU A 31 -3.68 2.66 5.70
N PRO A 32 -3.88 3.46 4.66
CA PRO A 32 -5.06 3.34 3.82
C PRO A 32 -5.07 2.01 3.06
N ASP A 33 -6.23 1.57 2.63
CA ASP A 33 -6.35 0.55 1.63
C ASP A 33 -5.96 1.09 0.23
N TRP A 34 -5.99 0.21 -0.78
CA TRP A 34 -5.62 0.56 -2.14
C TRP A 34 -6.39 1.79 -2.69
N ILE A 35 -7.70 1.82 -2.49
CA ILE A 35 -8.54 2.93 -2.93
C ILE A 35 -8.20 4.21 -2.16
N GLY A 36 -8.03 4.10 -0.85
CA GLY A 36 -7.62 5.23 0.00
C GLY A 36 -6.28 5.82 -0.42
N LEU A 37 -5.32 4.97 -0.81
CA LEU A 37 -4.02 5.38 -1.29
C LEU A 37 -4.11 6.14 -2.63
N LEU A 38 -4.90 5.64 -3.57
CA LEU A 38 -5.16 6.32 -4.85
C LEU A 38 -5.86 7.67 -4.64
N LYS A 39 -6.78 7.76 -3.68
CA LYS A 39 -7.41 9.03 -3.29
C LYS A 39 -6.42 10.04 -2.77
N VAL A 40 -5.46 9.61 -1.94
CA VAL A 40 -4.38 10.48 -1.44
C VAL A 40 -3.55 11.02 -2.61
N MET A 41 -3.18 10.19 -3.56
CA MET A 41 -2.38 10.61 -4.72
C MET A 41 -3.16 11.52 -5.67
N ALA A 42 -4.43 11.23 -5.93
CA ALA A 42 -5.31 12.11 -6.70
C ALA A 42 -5.49 13.49 -6.06
N ALA A 43 -5.64 13.55 -4.72
CA ALA A 43 -5.77 14.79 -3.97
C ALA A 43 -4.50 15.66 -3.97
N LYS A 44 -3.31 15.05 -4.17
CA LYS A 44 -2.06 15.82 -4.38
C LYS A 44 -2.07 16.56 -5.72
N LEU A 45 -2.64 15.96 -6.76
CA LEU A 45 -2.76 16.58 -8.08
C LEU A 45 -3.79 17.70 -8.12
N ASN A 46 -4.91 17.45 -7.50
CA ASN A 46 -6.02 18.40 -7.45
C ASN A 46 -6.65 18.37 -6.06
N LYS A 47 -6.65 19.51 -5.36
CA LYS A 47 -7.22 19.65 -4.02
C LYS A 47 -8.76 19.60 -3.99
N ASP A 48 -9.38 19.29 -5.13
CA ASP A 48 -10.83 19.10 -5.25
C ASP A 48 -11.25 17.77 -4.62
N SER A 49 -12.36 17.76 -3.91
CA SER A 49 -12.98 16.56 -3.33
C SER A 49 -13.40 15.52 -4.38
N PHE A 50 -13.58 15.92 -5.62
CA PHE A 50 -13.93 15.06 -6.75
C PHE A 50 -12.72 14.54 -7.54
N ALA A 51 -11.50 14.88 -7.14
CA ALA A 51 -10.30 14.49 -7.88
C ALA A 51 -10.26 12.99 -8.22
N TYR A 52 -10.46 12.12 -7.21
CA TYR A 52 -10.49 10.67 -7.43
C TYR A 52 -11.67 10.23 -8.30
N ARG A 53 -12.85 10.83 -8.10
CA ARG A 53 -14.06 10.49 -8.87
C ARG A 53 -13.87 10.75 -10.36
N SER A 54 -13.13 11.79 -10.75
CA SER A 54 -12.82 12.07 -12.15
C SER A 54 -12.00 10.94 -12.81
N TYR A 55 -11.13 10.30 -12.06
CA TYR A 55 -10.36 9.13 -12.52
C TYR A 55 -11.22 7.86 -12.60
N GLU A 56 -12.14 7.66 -11.66
CA GLU A 56 -13.14 6.56 -11.75
C GLU A 56 -13.98 6.70 -13.03
N ASP A 57 -14.44 7.91 -13.32
CA ASP A 57 -15.24 8.18 -14.52
C ASP A 57 -14.43 7.90 -15.79
N ARG A 58 -13.22 8.45 -15.91
CA ARG A 58 -12.31 8.17 -17.03
C ARG A 58 -12.03 6.69 -17.21
N ALA A 59 -11.78 5.96 -16.12
CA ALA A 59 -11.49 4.53 -16.17
C ALA A 59 -12.69 3.68 -16.57
N SER A 60 -13.93 4.14 -16.31
CA SER A 60 -15.16 3.40 -16.63
C SER A 60 -15.42 3.28 -18.14
N PHE A 61 -14.87 4.17 -18.95
CA PHE A 61 -15.00 4.14 -20.41
C PHE A 61 -14.07 3.13 -21.10
N GLU A 62 -13.13 2.56 -20.35
CA GLU A 62 -12.13 1.63 -20.89
C GLU A 62 -12.26 0.25 -20.24
N ASN A 63 -12.48 -0.78 -21.05
CA ASN A 63 -12.45 -2.16 -20.57
C ASN A 63 -11.01 -2.54 -20.19
N SER A 64 -10.80 -2.87 -18.92
CA SER A 64 -9.52 -3.38 -18.42
C SER A 64 -9.67 -4.85 -18.00
N PRO A 65 -8.84 -5.77 -18.53
CA PRO A 65 -8.89 -7.18 -18.11
C PRO A 65 -8.47 -7.37 -16.65
N TYR A 66 -7.82 -6.38 -16.04
CA TYR A 66 -7.32 -6.42 -14.67
C TYR A 66 -8.24 -5.70 -13.66
N GLY A 67 -9.43 -5.25 -14.12
CA GLY A 67 -10.37 -4.48 -13.31
C GLY A 67 -10.11 -2.97 -13.34
N ILE A 68 -11.00 -2.23 -12.68
CA ILE A 68 -11.01 -0.75 -12.72
C ILE A 68 -9.87 -0.11 -11.91
N ASN A 69 -9.52 -0.69 -10.76
CA ASN A 69 -8.54 -0.07 -9.86
C ASN A 69 -7.12 0.05 -10.44
N PRO A 70 -6.55 -0.96 -11.11
CA PRO A 70 -5.28 -0.83 -11.82
C PRO A 70 -5.32 0.23 -12.92
N LYS A 71 -6.46 0.38 -13.61
CA LYS A 71 -6.62 1.41 -14.63
C LYS A 71 -6.63 2.81 -14.02
N ILE A 72 -7.36 3.01 -12.93
CA ILE A 72 -7.35 4.27 -12.17
C ILE A 72 -5.92 4.60 -11.73
N ALA A 73 -5.18 3.63 -11.20
CA ALA A 73 -3.80 3.83 -10.78
C ALA A 73 -2.90 4.31 -11.93
N SER A 74 -3.03 3.69 -13.12
CA SER A 74 -2.27 4.08 -14.31
C SER A 74 -2.58 5.49 -14.78
N LEU A 75 -3.86 5.89 -14.76
CA LEU A 75 -4.28 7.24 -15.13
C LEU A 75 -3.74 8.29 -14.15
N ILE A 76 -3.82 8.00 -12.85
CA ILE A 76 -3.27 8.89 -11.82
C ILE A 76 -1.74 8.97 -11.97
N GLU A 77 -1.04 7.85 -12.17
CA GLU A 77 0.43 7.83 -12.37
C GLU A 77 0.85 8.68 -13.56
N GLU A 78 0.14 8.55 -14.68
CA GLU A 78 0.43 9.33 -15.90
C GLU A 78 0.32 10.84 -15.65
N ASP A 79 -0.81 11.28 -15.10
CA ASP A 79 -1.06 12.69 -14.82
C ASP A 79 -0.13 13.22 -13.72
N PHE A 80 0.13 12.40 -12.69
CA PHE A 80 1.03 12.75 -11.60
C PHE A 80 2.46 12.97 -12.07
N ASN A 81 3.00 12.07 -12.87
CA ASN A 81 4.35 12.18 -13.39
C ASN A 81 4.52 13.43 -14.27
N LYS A 82 3.51 13.76 -15.09
CA LYS A 82 3.54 14.99 -15.90
C LYS A 82 3.54 16.24 -15.03
N GLU A 83 2.66 16.30 -14.04
CA GLU A 83 2.49 17.47 -13.19
C GLU A 83 3.65 17.64 -12.22
N TRP A 84 4.25 16.55 -11.73
CA TRP A 84 5.35 16.59 -10.77
C TRP A 84 6.57 17.37 -11.31
N PHE A 85 6.87 17.25 -12.59
CA PHE A 85 7.97 18.00 -13.21
C PHE A 85 7.63 19.48 -13.44
N ARG A 86 6.36 19.82 -13.59
CA ARG A 86 5.87 21.17 -13.88
C ARG A 86 5.60 21.98 -12.62
N ASN A 87 5.11 21.34 -11.58
CA ASN A 87 4.61 21.99 -10.37
C ASN A 87 5.38 21.52 -9.13
N PRO A 88 6.32 22.35 -8.61
CA PRO A 88 7.05 22.01 -7.39
C PRO A 88 6.19 21.85 -6.13
N GLU A 89 4.98 22.44 -6.11
CA GLU A 89 4.10 22.42 -4.92
C GLU A 89 3.57 21.03 -4.57
N ILE A 90 3.50 20.11 -5.55
CA ILE A 90 3.04 18.74 -5.29
C ILE A 90 4.14 17.81 -4.80
N ARG A 91 5.40 18.28 -4.81
CA ARG A 91 6.56 17.49 -4.38
C ARG A 91 6.64 17.48 -2.86
N SER A 92 6.78 16.29 -2.29
CA SER A 92 6.92 16.09 -0.82
C SER A 92 8.21 15.35 -0.46
N LEU A 93 9.04 14.98 -1.43
CA LEU A 93 10.17 14.08 -1.27
C LEU A 93 11.32 14.76 -0.52
N ASP A 94 12.03 13.97 0.29
CA ASP A 94 13.37 14.34 0.77
C ASP A 94 14.43 14.07 -0.31
N GLU A 95 15.67 14.53 -0.05
CA GLU A 95 16.80 14.42 -0.98
C GLU A 95 17.03 12.98 -1.47
N ALA A 96 16.94 12.00 -0.56
CA ALA A 96 17.18 10.59 -0.90
C ALA A 96 16.12 10.02 -1.87
N TYR A 97 14.89 10.53 -1.83
CA TYR A 97 13.84 10.13 -2.78
C TYR A 97 13.90 10.94 -4.08
N ILE A 98 14.35 12.19 -4.02
CA ILE A 98 14.64 13.00 -5.22
C ILE A 98 15.72 12.33 -6.05
N GLU A 99 16.82 11.89 -5.43
CA GLU A 99 17.88 11.13 -6.10
C GLU A 99 17.35 9.87 -6.82
N LYS A 100 16.39 9.17 -6.24
CA LYS A 100 15.75 8.02 -6.91
C LYS A 100 15.02 8.45 -8.19
N VAL A 101 14.36 9.60 -8.18
CA VAL A 101 13.68 10.12 -9.38
C VAL A 101 14.71 10.55 -10.43
N GLU A 102 15.79 11.18 -10.05
CA GLU A 102 16.90 11.55 -10.93
C GLU A 102 17.53 10.31 -11.58
N ASN A 103 17.58 9.20 -10.85
CA ASN A 103 18.04 7.88 -11.34
C ASN A 103 16.96 7.08 -12.09
N GLY A 104 15.84 7.70 -12.48
CA GLY A 104 14.84 7.13 -13.37
C GLY A 104 13.63 6.46 -12.68
N CYS A 105 13.48 6.59 -11.36
CA CYS A 105 12.25 6.15 -10.68
C CYS A 105 11.08 7.07 -11.05
N SER A 106 9.89 6.48 -11.26
CA SER A 106 8.68 7.27 -11.48
C SER A 106 8.42 8.19 -10.28
N PRO A 107 8.19 9.51 -10.48
CA PRO A 107 7.81 10.44 -9.42
C PRO A 107 6.63 9.95 -8.60
N PHE A 108 5.62 9.40 -9.23
CA PHE A 108 4.46 8.80 -8.57
C PHE A 108 4.87 7.69 -7.58
N LYS A 109 5.72 6.76 -8.03
CA LYS A 109 6.20 5.66 -7.18
C LYS A 109 7.07 6.14 -6.03
N ALA A 110 7.91 7.13 -6.28
CA ALA A 110 8.74 7.76 -5.25
C ALA A 110 7.89 8.46 -4.18
N GLU A 111 6.92 9.28 -4.59
CA GLU A 111 5.99 9.97 -3.67
C GLU A 111 5.12 8.99 -2.87
N LEU A 112 4.66 7.92 -3.53
CA LEU A 112 3.88 6.87 -2.89
C LEU A 112 4.71 6.16 -1.81
N SER A 113 5.93 5.74 -2.16
CA SER A 113 6.85 5.07 -1.23
C SER A 113 7.21 5.98 -0.06
N TYR A 114 7.45 7.26 -0.32
CA TYR A 114 7.73 8.25 0.71
C TYR A 114 6.55 8.44 1.65
N TYR A 115 5.33 8.58 1.11
CA TYR A 115 4.11 8.68 1.89
C TYR A 115 3.94 7.47 2.82
N LEU A 116 4.11 6.26 2.28
CA LEU A 116 4.00 5.04 3.06
C LEU A 116 5.03 5.01 4.19
N LYS A 117 6.30 5.31 3.90
CA LYS A 117 7.37 5.39 4.91
C LYS A 117 7.04 6.36 6.03
N GLN A 118 6.50 7.54 5.69
CA GLN A 118 6.13 8.55 6.69
C GLN A 118 4.93 8.12 7.56
N LYS A 119 4.01 7.34 6.99
CA LYS A 119 2.78 6.90 7.67
C LYS A 119 2.90 5.54 8.36
N SER A 120 3.91 4.73 8.01
CA SER A 120 4.12 3.40 8.59
C SER A 120 4.64 3.48 10.02
N VAL A 121 3.83 4.02 10.91
CA VAL A 121 4.11 4.05 12.35
C VAL A 121 3.25 3.00 13.03
N LEU A 122 3.89 2.05 13.70
CA LEU A 122 3.19 1.00 14.44
C LEU A 122 2.25 1.61 15.49
N CYS A 123 1.00 1.16 15.51
CA CYS A 123 0.06 1.55 16.54
C CYS A 123 0.55 1.07 17.91
N PRO A 124 0.79 1.97 18.88
CA PRO A 124 1.41 1.62 20.16
C PRO A 124 0.66 0.54 20.93
N ASP A 125 -0.68 0.60 20.91
CA ASP A 125 -1.58 -0.31 21.63
C ASP A 125 -1.57 -1.75 21.05
N LEU A 126 -1.01 -1.95 19.86
CA LEU A 126 -0.96 -3.24 19.17
C LEU A 126 0.44 -3.87 19.16
N LYS A 127 1.39 -3.29 19.88
CA LYS A 127 2.80 -3.76 19.94
C LYS A 127 2.92 -5.20 20.43
N ASP A 128 2.17 -5.57 21.46
CA ASP A 128 2.19 -6.92 22.03
C ASP A 128 1.63 -7.94 21.05
N GLU A 129 0.57 -7.60 20.33
CA GLU A 129 -0.01 -8.44 19.29
C GLU A 129 0.98 -8.67 18.13
N VAL A 130 1.68 -7.64 17.68
CA VAL A 130 2.74 -7.77 16.65
C VAL A 130 3.88 -8.64 17.14
N THR A 131 4.27 -8.50 18.40
CA THR A 131 5.30 -9.36 19.02
C THR A 131 4.88 -10.81 19.03
N LEU A 132 3.63 -11.10 19.39
CA LEU A 132 3.06 -12.45 19.37
C LEU A 132 3.04 -13.02 17.95
N LEU A 133 2.57 -12.26 16.97
CA LEU A 133 2.55 -12.67 15.56
C LEU A 133 3.95 -12.98 15.03
N ASN A 134 4.94 -12.15 15.36
CA ASN A 134 6.33 -12.39 14.97
C ASN A 134 6.90 -13.67 15.58
N ASN A 135 6.55 -13.96 16.84
CA ASN A 135 6.99 -15.19 17.51
C ASN A 135 6.34 -16.45 16.90
N ILE A 136 5.06 -16.37 16.54
CA ILE A 136 4.36 -17.44 15.83
C ILE A 136 4.97 -17.63 14.44
N ALA A 137 5.17 -16.54 13.70
CA ALA A 137 5.72 -16.59 12.35
C ALA A 137 7.08 -17.27 12.31
N LYS A 138 7.99 -16.93 13.22
CA LYS A 138 9.33 -17.53 13.29
C LYS A 138 9.33 -19.03 13.55
N LYS A 139 8.31 -19.56 14.21
CA LYS A 139 8.25 -20.97 14.63
C LYS A 139 7.41 -21.84 13.70
N SER A 140 6.43 -21.27 13.03
CA SER A 140 5.32 -22.04 12.46
C SER A 140 4.96 -21.65 11.02
N ILE A 141 5.69 -20.73 10.40
CA ILE A 141 5.39 -20.22 9.06
C ILE A 141 6.60 -20.40 8.15
N ALA A 142 6.39 -21.06 6.98
CA ALA A 142 7.44 -21.29 5.99
C ALA A 142 7.80 -19.99 5.23
N GLY A 143 6.84 -19.07 5.08
CA GLY A 143 7.03 -17.81 4.41
C GLY A 143 5.75 -16.97 4.36
N ILE A 144 5.88 -15.76 3.86
CA ILE A 144 4.77 -14.82 3.72
C ILE A 144 4.53 -14.59 2.22
N ILE A 145 3.28 -14.72 1.79
CA ILE A 145 2.81 -14.31 0.47
C ILE A 145 1.95 -13.07 0.68
N THR A 146 2.28 -11.99 0.00
CA THR A 146 1.54 -10.74 0.17
C THR A 146 1.32 -10.02 -1.15
N THR A 147 0.21 -9.31 -1.22
CA THR A 147 -0.13 -8.33 -2.24
C THR A 147 0.00 -6.90 -1.74
N ASN A 148 0.52 -6.72 -0.54
CA ASN A 148 0.72 -5.40 0.04
C ASN A 148 1.94 -4.71 -0.60
N TYR A 149 1.92 -3.39 -0.55
CA TYR A 149 2.93 -2.49 -1.13
C TYR A 149 3.82 -1.83 -0.07
N ASP A 150 3.61 -2.15 1.21
CA ASP A 150 4.21 -1.52 2.40
C ASP A 150 5.27 -2.40 3.10
N LEU A 151 5.91 -3.29 2.33
CA LEU A 151 6.97 -4.19 2.81
C LEU A 151 8.35 -3.60 2.58
#